data_4f3a020b9cb6e2819924fe79247eec01
#
_entry.id   4f3a020b9cb6e2819924fe79247eec01
#
_cell.length_a   1.000
_cell.length_b   1.000
_cell.length_c   1.000
_cell.angle_alpha   90.00
_cell.angle_beta   90.00
_cell.angle_gamma   90.00
#
_symmetry.space_group_name_H-M   'P 1'
#
loop_
_entity.id
_entity.type
_entity.pdbx_description
1 polymer ?
#
loop_
_entity_poly.entity_id
_entity_poly.type
_entity_poly.pdbx_seq_one_letter_code
_entity_poly.pdbx_strand_id
1 'polypeptide(L)'
;MTAEPSDALGVCVTIPFFSNLDYLRLALQSLVDQTDTMWTAIVVDDCSPEVGAEQLVAGLGDARIRYVRNERNLGVAANFNRCIELAAVDAEIVTVFHADDLLEPGYVAAMRAAHAKFPSATCIAPQVTVVDKSGRRTRTLADSVKHALWPSELPTTLAGDRGLARLMRGLFFYCPSVSYRVSLLPELRFDERWQQVMDLDFYSRILLNRGSIVLIPDLAYRYRRHNETMTAQNSRSLVRLEEEVAVSREVSEAAREMGWRRTARMARLHPTVRLNGLVEAAHLLAHRDLRFAWTAARLAARL
;
A
#
# COMPACT_ATOMS: atom_id res chain seq x y z
N MET A 1 39.01 13.91 6.07
CA MET A 1 37.72 14.54 5.74
C MET A 1 36.67 13.47 5.91
N THR A 2 36.08 13.41 7.08
CA THR A 2 34.93 12.55 7.35
C THR A 2 33.73 13.21 6.67
N ALA A 3 33.17 12.54 5.68
CA ALA A 3 31.91 12.98 5.08
C ALA A 3 30.87 13.05 6.21
N GLU A 4 30.29 14.22 6.45
CA GLU A 4 29.09 14.38 7.26
C GLU A 4 28.01 13.45 6.71
N PRO A 5 27.21 12.75 7.56
CA PRO A 5 26.11 11.95 7.04
C PRO A 5 25.15 12.91 6.31
N SER A 6 24.88 12.61 5.06
CA SER A 6 24.09 13.44 4.17
C SER A 6 22.76 13.78 4.83
N ASP A 7 22.60 15.06 5.16
CA ASP A 7 21.38 15.70 5.67
C ASP A 7 20.20 15.66 4.67
N ALA A 8 20.31 14.89 3.61
CA ALA A 8 19.54 15.07 2.40
C ALA A 8 18.69 13.88 1.97
N LEU A 9 18.18 13.03 2.88
CA LEU A 9 17.13 12.07 2.51
C LEU A 9 15.80 12.82 2.28
N GLY A 10 15.65 13.42 1.09
CA GLY A 10 14.39 14.04 0.69
C GLY A 10 13.31 12.98 0.44
N VAL A 11 12.09 13.23 0.92
CA VAL A 11 10.92 12.39 0.66
C VAL A 11 10.09 13.03 -0.44
N CYS A 12 9.82 12.32 -1.52
CA CYS A 12 8.80 12.71 -2.49
C CYS A 12 7.49 11.98 -2.16
N VAL A 13 6.45 12.74 -1.87
CA VAL A 13 5.09 12.23 -1.65
C VAL A 13 4.32 12.36 -2.95
N THR A 14 4.05 11.26 -3.63
CA THR A 14 3.22 11.26 -4.83
C THR A 14 1.77 10.95 -4.47
N ILE A 15 0.84 11.68 -5.05
CA ILE A 15 -0.59 11.59 -4.76
C ILE A 15 -1.32 11.21 -6.05
N PRO A 16 -1.61 9.92 -6.28
CA PRO A 16 -2.43 9.50 -7.40
C PRO A 16 -3.84 10.05 -7.20
N PHE A 17 -4.35 10.77 -8.21
CA PHE A 17 -5.66 11.41 -8.17
C PHE A 17 -6.52 10.99 -9.37
N PHE A 18 -7.80 10.73 -9.11
CA PHE A 18 -8.79 10.47 -10.15
C PHE A 18 -10.14 11.13 -9.86
N SER A 19 -10.52 11.28 -8.58
CA SER A 19 -11.79 11.86 -8.17
C SER A 19 -11.74 12.37 -6.73
N ASN A 20 -12.73 13.23 -6.37
CA ASN A 20 -12.95 13.78 -5.04
C ASN A 20 -11.93 14.86 -4.61
N LEU A 21 -12.15 16.06 -5.15
CA LEU A 21 -11.33 17.25 -4.84
C LEU A 21 -11.33 17.62 -3.34
N ASP A 22 -12.41 17.34 -2.60
CA ASP A 22 -12.46 17.63 -1.17
C ASP A 22 -11.49 16.75 -0.39
N TYR A 23 -11.39 15.47 -0.74
CA TYR A 23 -10.39 14.59 -0.13
C TYR A 23 -8.98 14.99 -0.54
N LEU A 24 -8.74 15.29 -1.81
CA LEU A 24 -7.44 15.79 -2.27
C LEU A 24 -7.02 17.03 -1.49
N ARG A 25 -7.93 17.98 -1.25
CA ARG A 25 -7.66 19.19 -0.45
C ARG A 25 -7.20 18.85 0.97
N LEU A 26 -7.90 17.91 1.63
CA LEU A 26 -7.56 17.46 2.98
C LEU A 26 -6.21 16.72 3.00
N ALA A 27 -5.95 15.89 2.02
CA ALA A 27 -4.68 15.19 1.87
C ALA A 27 -3.50 16.17 1.70
N LEU A 28 -3.64 17.14 0.80
CA LEU A 28 -2.64 18.18 0.56
C LEU A 28 -2.41 19.06 1.81
N GLN A 29 -3.48 19.42 2.53
CA GLN A 29 -3.35 20.17 3.78
C GLN A 29 -2.56 19.36 4.82
N SER A 30 -2.83 18.06 4.97
CA SER A 30 -2.09 17.21 5.90
C SER A 30 -0.60 17.08 5.57
N LEU A 31 -0.25 17.27 4.30
CA LEU A 31 1.13 17.30 3.84
C LEU A 31 1.78 18.68 4.09
N VAL A 32 1.07 19.76 3.87
CA VAL A 32 1.56 21.13 4.19
C VAL A 32 1.81 21.26 5.70
N ASP A 33 1.00 20.63 6.53
CA ASP A 33 1.09 20.63 8.00
C ASP A 33 2.21 19.73 8.57
N GLN A 34 3.07 19.12 7.73
CA GLN A 34 4.18 18.28 8.20
C GLN A 34 5.20 19.12 8.99
N THR A 35 5.65 18.56 10.11
CA THR A 35 6.65 19.19 10.99
C THR A 35 8.06 19.19 10.40
N ASP A 36 8.39 18.19 9.59
CA ASP A 36 9.63 18.12 8.82
C ASP A 36 9.37 18.71 7.43
N THR A 37 10.19 19.63 6.99
CA THR A 37 10.03 20.36 5.72
C THR A 37 10.80 19.76 4.55
N MET A 38 11.56 18.69 4.78
CA MET A 38 12.41 18.04 3.77
C MET A 38 11.58 17.06 2.90
N TRP A 39 10.56 17.60 2.24
CA TRP A 39 9.70 16.87 1.31
C TRP A 39 9.36 17.69 0.07
N THR A 40 9.04 16.99 -0.99
CA THR A 40 8.38 17.50 -2.18
C THR A 40 7.13 16.67 -2.45
N ALA A 41 6.21 17.16 -3.28
CA ALA A 41 5.05 16.38 -3.66
C ALA A 41 4.69 16.51 -5.14
N ILE A 42 4.04 15.46 -5.67
CA ILE A 42 3.52 15.44 -7.02
C ILE A 42 2.09 14.89 -6.97
N VAL A 43 1.11 15.71 -7.32
CA VAL A 43 -0.23 15.21 -7.61
C VAL A 43 -0.22 14.65 -9.04
N VAL A 44 -0.50 13.35 -9.18
CA VAL A 44 -0.53 12.65 -10.47
C VAL A 44 -1.96 12.34 -10.83
N ASP A 45 -2.55 13.21 -11.64
CA ASP A 45 -3.94 13.12 -12.09
C ASP A 45 -4.06 12.09 -13.22
N ASP A 46 -4.78 11.02 -12.98
CA ASP A 46 -4.99 9.92 -13.92
C ASP A 46 -6.10 10.22 -14.94
N CYS A 47 -6.02 11.38 -15.60
CA CYS A 47 -7.02 11.86 -16.53
C CYS A 47 -8.42 11.95 -15.90
N SER A 48 -8.50 12.52 -14.68
CA SER A 48 -9.73 12.67 -13.92
C SER A 48 -10.83 13.38 -14.75
N PRO A 49 -12.07 12.90 -14.68
CA PRO A 49 -13.20 13.63 -15.22
C PRO A 49 -13.53 14.91 -14.41
N GLU A 50 -13.03 14.99 -13.19
CA GLU A 50 -13.24 16.11 -12.28
C GLU A 50 -12.26 17.24 -12.61
N VAL A 51 -12.78 18.43 -12.85
CA VAL A 51 -11.97 19.62 -13.14
C VAL A 51 -11.66 20.38 -11.86
N GLY A 52 -10.45 20.97 -11.77
CA GLY A 52 -10.08 21.83 -10.64
C GLY A 52 -8.92 21.32 -9.78
N ALA A 53 -8.38 20.11 -10.03
CA ALA A 53 -7.24 19.60 -9.27
C ALA A 53 -5.96 20.46 -9.47
N GLU A 54 -5.69 20.89 -10.70
CA GLU A 54 -4.59 21.78 -11.00
C GLU A 54 -4.73 23.14 -10.31
N GLN A 55 -5.93 23.73 -10.37
CA GLN A 55 -6.23 24.98 -9.70
C GLN A 55 -6.15 24.86 -8.17
N LEU A 56 -6.56 23.70 -7.62
CA LEU A 56 -6.44 23.42 -6.20
C LEU A 56 -4.97 23.42 -5.77
N VAL A 57 -4.10 22.72 -6.53
CA VAL A 57 -2.65 22.67 -6.25
C VAL A 57 -2.04 24.07 -6.39
N ALA A 58 -2.31 24.79 -7.47
CA ALA A 58 -1.82 26.13 -7.69
C ALA A 58 -2.27 27.11 -6.59
N GLY A 59 -3.50 26.97 -6.11
CA GLY A 59 -4.09 27.80 -5.05
C GLY A 59 -3.43 27.63 -3.68
N LEU A 60 -2.69 26.54 -3.43
CA LEU A 60 -1.92 26.37 -2.19
C LEU A 60 -0.69 27.27 -2.12
N GLY A 61 -0.14 27.70 -3.27
CA GLY A 61 1.04 28.56 -3.32
C GLY A 61 2.32 27.94 -2.74
N ASP A 62 2.37 26.63 -2.55
CA ASP A 62 3.55 25.91 -2.02
C ASP A 62 4.41 25.37 -3.17
N ALA A 63 5.59 25.94 -3.35
CA ALA A 63 6.50 25.57 -4.45
C ALA A 63 7.03 24.13 -4.38
N ARG A 64 6.85 23.43 -3.27
CA ARG A 64 7.21 22.02 -3.11
C ARG A 64 6.22 21.07 -3.79
N ILE A 65 5.01 21.56 -4.13
CA ILE A 65 3.92 20.74 -4.68
C ILE A 65 3.78 21.06 -6.17
N ARG A 66 3.87 20.04 -7.01
CA ARG A 66 3.62 20.15 -8.45
C ARG A 66 2.46 19.25 -8.87
N TYR A 67 1.81 19.63 -9.97
CA TYR A 67 0.72 18.88 -10.60
C TYR A 67 1.19 18.31 -11.92
N VAL A 68 0.84 17.04 -12.19
CA VAL A 68 1.08 16.36 -13.47
C VAL A 68 -0.20 15.61 -13.84
N ARG A 69 -0.68 15.79 -15.06
CA ARG A 69 -1.85 15.08 -15.59
C ARG A 69 -1.44 14.08 -16.65
N ASN A 70 -1.94 12.86 -16.56
CA ASN A 70 -1.78 11.84 -17.58
C ASN A 70 -2.64 12.17 -18.81
N GLU A 71 -2.18 11.84 -20.01
CA GLU A 71 -2.92 12.06 -21.27
C GLU A 71 -4.20 11.22 -21.35
N ARG A 72 -4.24 10.10 -20.65
CA ARG A 72 -5.37 9.17 -20.54
C ARG A 72 -5.41 8.52 -19.17
N ASN A 73 -6.55 7.95 -18.80
CA ASN A 73 -6.65 7.11 -17.62
C ASN A 73 -5.81 5.83 -17.82
N LEU A 74 -4.81 5.63 -16.95
CA LEU A 74 -3.91 4.49 -16.96
C LEU A 74 -4.43 3.34 -16.08
N GLY A 75 -5.27 3.64 -15.11
CA GLY A 75 -5.69 2.73 -14.06
C GLY A 75 -4.72 2.72 -12.87
N VAL A 76 -5.15 2.11 -11.76
CA VAL A 76 -4.50 2.28 -10.45
C VAL A 76 -3.05 1.83 -10.45
N ALA A 77 -2.76 0.60 -10.89
CA ALA A 77 -1.39 0.05 -10.85
C ALA A 77 -0.43 0.84 -11.75
N ALA A 78 -0.84 1.17 -12.98
CA ALA A 78 -0.02 1.95 -13.90
C ALA A 78 0.17 3.40 -13.41
N ASN A 79 -0.85 4.02 -12.79
CA ASN A 79 -0.71 5.34 -12.20
C ASN A 79 0.21 5.33 -10.97
N PHE A 80 0.21 4.27 -10.14
CA PHE A 80 1.18 4.11 -9.06
C PHE A 80 2.61 3.96 -9.59
N ASN A 81 2.79 3.20 -10.66
CA ASN A 81 4.08 3.09 -11.34
C ASN A 81 4.55 4.45 -11.84
N ARG A 82 3.64 5.22 -12.45
CA ARG A 82 3.93 6.59 -12.90
C ARG A 82 4.29 7.52 -11.74
N CYS A 83 3.64 7.39 -10.60
CA CYS A 83 3.97 8.09 -9.36
C CYS A 83 5.42 7.82 -8.93
N ILE A 84 5.82 6.54 -8.89
CA ILE A 84 7.18 6.14 -8.52
C ILE A 84 8.20 6.67 -9.54
N GLU A 85 7.93 6.57 -10.83
CA GLU A 85 8.81 7.05 -11.90
C GLU A 85 9.08 8.56 -11.82
N LEU A 86 8.01 9.34 -11.62
CA LEU A 86 8.13 10.80 -11.50
C LEU A 86 8.92 11.22 -10.26
N ALA A 87 8.75 10.50 -9.14
CA ALA A 87 9.48 10.77 -7.92
C ALA A 87 10.95 10.34 -7.98
N ALA A 88 11.24 9.25 -8.69
CA ALA A 88 12.58 8.66 -8.77
C ALA A 88 13.64 9.56 -9.45
N VAL A 89 13.20 10.64 -10.12
CA VAL A 89 14.10 11.58 -10.79
C VAL A 89 14.92 12.37 -9.76
N ASP A 90 14.27 12.79 -8.65
CA ASP A 90 14.85 13.77 -7.73
C ASP A 90 14.82 13.32 -6.25
N ALA A 91 14.26 12.14 -5.94
CA ALA A 91 14.08 11.70 -4.57
C ALA A 91 14.71 10.33 -4.28
N GLU A 92 15.26 10.17 -3.07
CA GLU A 92 15.76 8.88 -2.58
C GLU A 92 14.63 8.04 -1.96
N ILE A 93 13.63 8.69 -1.39
CA ILE A 93 12.50 8.07 -0.73
C ILE A 93 11.21 8.53 -1.42
N VAL A 94 10.35 7.59 -1.76
CA VAL A 94 9.03 7.88 -2.32
C VAL A 94 7.93 7.26 -1.46
N THR A 95 6.80 7.97 -1.35
CA THR A 95 5.54 7.45 -0.80
C THR A 95 4.44 7.65 -1.83
N VAL A 96 3.69 6.60 -2.14
CA VAL A 96 2.47 6.70 -2.95
C VAL A 96 1.30 6.88 -1.98
N PHE A 97 1.00 8.14 -1.69
CA PHE A 97 0.01 8.58 -0.70
C PHE A 97 -1.36 8.73 -1.36
N HIS A 98 -2.37 8.03 -0.87
CA HIS A 98 -3.70 8.10 -1.46
C HIS A 98 -4.38 9.45 -1.19
N ALA A 99 -5.07 9.98 -2.21
CA ALA A 99 -5.74 11.29 -2.15
C ALA A 99 -6.91 11.35 -1.16
N ASP A 100 -7.42 10.22 -0.68
CA ASP A 100 -8.53 10.10 0.28
C ASP A 100 -8.08 9.90 1.74
N ASP A 101 -6.77 9.76 1.98
CA ASP A 101 -6.18 9.54 3.29
C ASP A 101 -5.57 10.83 3.89
N LEU A 102 -4.96 10.72 5.08
CA LEU A 102 -4.29 11.83 5.75
C LEU A 102 -2.94 11.38 6.33
N LEU A 103 -1.95 12.25 6.30
CA LEU A 103 -0.70 12.08 7.03
C LEU A 103 -0.82 12.67 8.44
N GLU A 104 -0.25 11.98 9.43
CA GLU A 104 -0.01 12.64 10.74
C GLU A 104 1.15 13.63 10.61
N PRO A 105 1.20 14.72 11.41
CA PRO A 105 2.20 15.76 11.25
C PRO A 105 3.66 15.29 11.33
N GLY A 106 3.92 14.14 11.93
CA GLY A 106 5.24 13.52 12.05
C GLY A 106 5.60 12.49 10.97
N TYR A 107 4.78 12.30 9.93
CA TYR A 107 5.01 11.23 8.95
C TYR A 107 6.35 11.37 8.24
N VAL A 108 6.65 12.54 7.67
CA VAL A 108 7.90 12.77 6.93
C VAL A 108 9.13 12.56 7.82
N ALA A 109 9.10 13.12 9.04
CA ALA A 109 10.17 12.93 10.01
C ALA A 109 10.40 11.45 10.36
N ALA A 110 9.32 10.70 10.60
CA ALA A 110 9.38 9.27 10.91
C ALA A 110 9.96 8.45 9.75
N MET A 111 9.53 8.71 8.51
CA MET A 111 10.05 8.00 7.33
C MET A 111 11.53 8.29 7.10
N ARG A 112 11.94 9.56 7.18
CA ARG A 112 13.36 9.95 7.04
C ARG A 112 14.23 9.29 8.09
N ALA A 113 13.85 9.39 9.36
CA ALA A 113 14.57 8.77 10.48
C ALA A 113 14.66 7.24 10.33
N ALA A 114 13.57 6.59 9.92
CA ALA A 114 13.56 5.14 9.71
C ALA A 114 14.44 4.71 8.54
N HIS A 115 14.38 5.39 7.39
CA HIS A 115 15.25 5.10 6.26
C HIS A 115 16.73 5.39 6.55
N ALA A 116 17.04 6.40 7.36
CA ALA A 116 18.42 6.62 7.83
C ALA A 116 18.91 5.50 8.76
N LYS A 117 18.05 5.04 9.66
CA LYS A 117 18.36 3.95 10.61
C LYS A 117 18.46 2.58 9.93
N PHE A 118 17.71 2.35 8.87
CA PHE A 118 17.65 1.09 8.12
C PHE A 118 18.00 1.30 6.64
N PRO A 119 19.26 1.61 6.29
CA PRO A 119 19.64 2.00 4.92
C PRO A 119 19.46 0.89 3.89
N SER A 120 19.43 -0.37 4.30
CA SER A 120 19.15 -1.54 3.45
C SER A 120 17.67 -1.91 3.36
N ALA A 121 16.78 -1.19 4.05
CA ALA A 121 15.34 -1.43 3.94
C ALA A 121 14.81 -0.95 2.59
N THR A 122 14.16 -1.84 1.85
CA THR A 122 13.45 -1.47 0.61
C THR A 122 12.22 -0.64 0.93
N CYS A 123 11.52 -1.01 2.00
CA CYS A 123 10.28 -0.35 2.44
C CYS A 123 10.30 -0.10 3.95
N ILE A 124 9.66 1.00 4.34
CA ILE A 124 9.29 1.29 5.73
C ILE A 124 7.77 1.38 5.81
N ALA A 125 7.17 0.64 6.75
CA ALA A 125 5.74 0.65 7.01
C ALA A 125 5.45 1.08 8.44
N PRO A 126 4.79 2.24 8.66
CA PRO A 126 4.41 2.73 9.98
C PRO A 126 3.10 2.09 10.45
N GLN A 127 2.73 2.31 11.72
CA GLN A 127 1.39 2.05 12.20
C GLN A 127 0.38 3.05 11.61
N VAL A 128 -0.87 2.60 11.51
CA VAL A 128 -1.95 3.34 10.87
C VAL A 128 -3.16 3.43 11.79
N THR A 129 -3.73 4.62 11.91
CA THR A 129 -5.08 4.82 12.47
C THR A 129 -6.11 4.70 11.35
N VAL A 130 -7.11 3.85 11.53
CA VAL A 130 -8.25 3.78 10.61
C VAL A 130 -9.31 4.78 11.04
N VAL A 131 -9.77 5.61 10.08
CA VAL A 131 -10.80 6.63 10.31
C VAL A 131 -11.99 6.46 9.35
N ASP A 132 -13.18 6.91 9.76
CA ASP A 132 -14.35 6.97 8.90
C ASP A 132 -14.31 8.20 7.96
N LYS A 133 -15.35 8.36 7.13
CA LYS A 133 -15.48 9.52 6.23
C LYS A 133 -15.43 10.88 6.94
N SER A 134 -15.77 10.93 8.22
CA SER A 134 -15.75 12.15 9.04
C SER A 134 -14.42 12.36 9.78
N GLY A 135 -13.43 11.47 9.59
CA GLY A 135 -12.13 11.53 10.28
C GLY A 135 -12.14 10.94 11.70
N ARG A 136 -13.25 10.36 12.17
CA ARG A 136 -13.33 9.72 13.50
C ARG A 136 -12.74 8.31 13.43
N ARG A 137 -12.02 7.91 14.48
CA ARG A 137 -11.48 6.55 14.58
C ARG A 137 -12.57 5.50 14.43
N THR A 138 -12.33 4.53 13.57
CA THR A 138 -13.19 3.39 13.32
C THR A 138 -12.38 2.12 13.20
N ARG A 139 -13.04 0.96 13.19
CA ARG A 139 -12.36 -0.32 13.03
C ARG A 139 -13.32 -1.36 12.48
N THR A 140 -12.98 -1.94 11.36
CA THR A 140 -13.70 -3.08 10.79
C THR A 140 -13.14 -4.40 11.32
N LEU A 141 -13.80 -5.52 11.00
CA LEU A 141 -13.27 -6.85 11.28
C LEU A 141 -11.92 -7.07 10.59
N ALA A 142 -11.80 -6.66 9.32
CA ALA A 142 -10.56 -6.76 8.56
C ALA A 142 -9.41 -5.97 9.21
N ASP A 143 -9.69 -4.76 9.74
CA ASP A 143 -8.69 -3.97 10.45
C ASP A 143 -8.30 -4.62 11.77
N SER A 144 -9.24 -5.32 12.43
CA SER A 144 -8.97 -6.09 13.65
C SER A 144 -8.04 -7.27 13.36
N VAL A 145 -8.24 -7.98 12.25
CA VAL A 145 -7.35 -9.04 11.80
C VAL A 145 -5.96 -8.50 11.46
N LYS A 146 -5.87 -7.38 10.71
CA LYS A 146 -4.59 -6.72 10.42
C LYS A 146 -3.83 -6.38 11.70
N HIS A 147 -4.52 -5.81 12.67
CA HIS A 147 -3.92 -5.47 13.96
C HIS A 147 -3.45 -6.70 14.75
N ALA A 148 -4.20 -7.80 14.73
CA ALA A 148 -3.80 -9.05 15.38
C ALA A 148 -2.56 -9.71 14.72
N LEU A 149 -2.36 -9.49 13.42
CA LEU A 149 -1.18 -9.96 12.67
C LEU A 149 0.03 -9.04 12.83
N TRP A 150 -0.17 -7.78 13.27
CA TRP A 150 0.91 -6.83 13.49
C TRP A 150 1.85 -7.35 14.60
N PRO A 151 3.20 -7.24 14.43
CA PRO A 151 4.14 -7.71 15.44
C PRO A 151 4.04 -6.90 16.73
N SER A 152 4.18 -7.59 17.88
CA SER A 152 4.23 -6.95 19.20
C SER A 152 5.57 -6.25 19.45
N GLU A 153 6.64 -6.76 18.85
CA GLU A 153 7.99 -6.18 18.97
C GLU A 153 8.29 -5.32 17.75
N LEU A 154 8.66 -4.07 17.97
CA LEU A 154 9.01 -3.10 16.92
C LEU A 154 10.31 -2.38 17.26
N PRO A 155 11.13 -2.01 16.28
CA PRO A 155 10.93 -2.30 14.86
C PRO A 155 11.13 -3.78 14.51
N THR A 156 10.37 -4.27 13.52
CA THR A 156 10.50 -5.65 13.00
C THR A 156 10.83 -5.63 11.52
N THR A 157 11.82 -6.39 11.12
CA THR A 157 12.20 -6.56 9.71
C THR A 157 11.59 -7.83 9.12
N LEU A 158 10.84 -7.69 8.03
CA LEU A 158 10.42 -8.79 7.18
C LEU A 158 11.45 -8.97 6.06
N ALA A 159 12.10 -10.14 6.01
CA ALA A 159 13.07 -10.50 4.97
C ALA A 159 13.14 -12.01 4.80
N GLY A 160 13.50 -12.46 3.59
CA GLY A 160 13.70 -13.87 3.28
C GLY A 160 12.51 -14.76 3.58
N ASP A 161 12.77 -16.07 3.74
CA ASP A 161 11.74 -17.10 3.93
C ASP A 161 10.81 -16.83 5.13
N ARG A 162 11.35 -16.33 6.25
CA ARG A 162 10.53 -16.01 7.43
C ARG A 162 9.65 -14.78 7.24
N GLY A 163 10.20 -13.73 6.61
CA GLY A 163 9.49 -12.48 6.36
C GLY A 163 8.33 -12.69 5.40
N LEU A 164 8.58 -13.35 4.26
CA LEU A 164 7.55 -13.63 3.27
C LEU A 164 6.50 -14.62 3.80
N ALA A 165 6.91 -15.65 4.55
CA ALA A 165 5.95 -16.55 5.21
C ALA A 165 5.03 -15.80 6.19
N ARG A 166 5.52 -14.74 6.86
CA ARG A 166 4.70 -13.89 7.73
C ARG A 166 3.71 -13.07 6.92
N LEU A 167 4.16 -12.44 5.81
CA LEU A 167 3.31 -11.68 4.89
C LEU A 167 2.19 -12.55 4.32
N MET A 168 2.48 -13.80 3.96
CA MET A 168 1.51 -14.76 3.42
C MET A 168 0.47 -15.28 4.43
N ARG A 169 0.53 -14.88 5.70
CA ARG A 169 -0.60 -15.06 6.63
C ARG A 169 -1.75 -14.11 6.35
N GLY A 170 -1.44 -12.98 5.71
CA GLY A 170 -2.33 -11.90 5.32
C GLY A 170 -1.55 -10.59 5.28
N LEU A 171 -1.84 -9.73 4.33
CA LEU A 171 -1.26 -8.39 4.27
C LEU A 171 -1.83 -7.54 5.41
N PHE A 172 -1.00 -7.25 6.41
CA PHE A 172 -1.44 -6.63 7.66
C PHE A 172 -1.05 -5.15 7.83
N PHE A 173 -0.29 -4.58 6.91
CA PHE A 173 -0.05 -3.15 6.82
C PHE A 173 -0.83 -2.53 5.64
N TYR A 174 -0.79 -1.23 5.51
CA TYR A 174 -1.58 -0.48 4.53
C TYR A 174 -0.67 0.10 3.45
N CYS A 175 -0.89 -0.29 2.20
CA CYS A 175 -0.07 0.10 1.06
C CYS A 175 0.20 1.62 0.99
N PRO A 176 -0.80 2.51 1.13
CA PRO A 176 -0.56 3.94 0.96
C PRO A 176 0.24 4.60 2.10
N SER A 177 0.49 3.87 3.20
CA SER A 177 1.33 4.37 4.29
C SER A 177 2.81 4.05 4.12
N VAL A 178 3.16 3.18 3.17
CA VAL A 178 4.50 2.66 2.99
C VAL A 178 5.37 3.62 2.20
N SER A 179 6.58 3.87 2.69
CA SER A 179 7.62 4.57 1.94
C SER A 179 8.65 3.60 1.38
N TYR A 180 9.20 3.94 0.23
CA TYR A 180 10.09 3.10 -0.56
C TYR A 180 11.43 3.79 -0.78
N ARG A 181 12.53 3.06 -0.68
CA ARG A 181 13.85 3.53 -1.12
C ARG A 181 13.99 3.27 -2.62
N VAL A 182 14.05 4.33 -3.41
CA VAL A 182 14.05 4.27 -4.88
C VAL A 182 15.18 3.39 -5.42
N SER A 183 16.40 3.56 -4.89
CA SER A 183 17.58 2.81 -5.33
C SER A 183 17.49 1.29 -5.10
N LEU A 184 16.55 0.83 -4.26
CA LEU A 184 16.30 -0.60 -3.98
C LEU A 184 15.07 -1.15 -4.72
N LEU A 185 14.46 -0.35 -5.63
CA LEU A 185 13.33 -0.74 -6.47
C LEU A 185 13.63 -0.80 -7.98
N PRO A 186 14.86 -0.95 -8.48
CA PRO A 186 15.25 -0.54 -9.83
C PRO A 186 14.33 -1.05 -10.95
N GLU A 187 13.79 -2.26 -10.84
CA GLU A 187 12.92 -2.85 -11.86
C GLU A 187 11.56 -3.32 -11.30
N LEU A 188 11.31 -3.07 -10.01
CA LEU A 188 10.06 -3.46 -9.39
C LEU A 188 8.97 -2.44 -9.70
N ARG A 189 7.86 -2.95 -10.23
CA ARG A 189 6.65 -2.18 -10.55
C ARG A 189 5.44 -2.92 -10.02
N PHE A 190 4.36 -2.19 -9.72
CA PHE A 190 3.06 -2.80 -9.52
C PHE A 190 2.64 -3.51 -10.80
N ASP A 191 2.22 -4.77 -10.69
CA ASP A 191 1.80 -5.55 -11.85
C ASP A 191 0.36 -5.19 -12.23
N GLU A 192 0.21 -4.68 -13.45
CA GLU A 192 -1.06 -4.18 -13.98
C GLU A 192 -2.08 -5.30 -14.25
N ARG A 193 -1.67 -6.57 -14.19
CA ARG A 193 -2.59 -7.72 -14.24
C ARG A 193 -3.56 -7.75 -13.05
N TRP A 194 -3.13 -7.21 -11.90
CA TRP A 194 -3.89 -7.26 -10.66
C TRP A 194 -4.73 -6.01 -10.45
N GLN A 195 -6.02 -6.20 -10.18
CA GLN A 195 -6.95 -5.12 -9.91
C GLN A 195 -7.10 -4.82 -8.42
N GLN A 196 -6.99 -5.87 -7.56
CA GLN A 196 -7.32 -5.79 -6.14
C GLN A 196 -6.15 -6.14 -5.20
N VAL A 197 -5.17 -6.91 -5.68
CA VAL A 197 -4.10 -7.49 -4.86
C VAL A 197 -2.71 -7.10 -5.33
N MET A 198 -2.62 -6.03 -6.12
CA MET A 198 -1.35 -5.53 -6.64
C MET A 198 -0.33 -5.22 -5.53
N ASP A 199 -0.81 -4.85 -4.35
CA ASP A 199 0.01 -4.59 -3.16
C ASP A 199 0.59 -5.88 -2.57
N LEU A 200 -0.20 -6.95 -2.43
CA LEU A 200 0.26 -8.25 -1.96
C LEU A 200 1.32 -8.84 -2.91
N ASP A 201 1.07 -8.76 -4.21
CA ASP A 201 2.03 -9.20 -5.24
C ASP A 201 3.32 -8.38 -5.15
N PHE A 202 3.23 -7.05 -5.12
CA PHE A 202 4.37 -6.16 -5.11
C PHE A 202 5.29 -6.40 -3.91
N TYR A 203 4.73 -6.47 -2.70
CA TYR A 203 5.51 -6.75 -1.48
C TYR A 203 6.08 -8.18 -1.47
N SER A 204 5.37 -9.13 -2.04
CA SER A 204 5.87 -10.50 -2.18
C SER A 204 7.09 -10.55 -3.10
N ARG A 205 7.04 -9.85 -4.23
CA ARG A 205 8.18 -9.75 -5.17
C ARG A 205 9.36 -8.99 -4.57
N ILE A 206 9.14 -7.95 -3.76
CA ILE A 206 10.23 -7.29 -3.01
C ILE A 206 10.98 -8.32 -2.16
N LEU A 207 10.25 -9.13 -1.38
CA LEU A 207 10.86 -10.12 -0.49
C LEU A 207 11.50 -11.29 -1.26
N LEU A 208 10.91 -11.75 -2.36
CA LEU A 208 11.49 -12.76 -3.26
C LEU A 208 12.79 -12.26 -3.88
N ASN A 209 12.88 -10.99 -4.25
CA ASN A 209 14.09 -10.34 -4.76
C ASN A 209 15.08 -9.94 -3.63
N ARG A 210 14.98 -10.56 -2.45
CA ARG A 210 15.87 -10.35 -1.30
C ARG A 210 15.83 -8.93 -0.71
N GLY A 211 14.82 -8.13 -1.05
CA GLY A 211 14.51 -6.88 -0.39
C GLY A 211 13.96 -7.10 1.03
N SER A 212 13.72 -6.03 1.75
CA SER A 212 13.18 -6.07 3.10
C SER A 212 12.15 -4.98 3.36
N ILE A 213 11.22 -5.28 4.29
CA ILE A 213 10.19 -4.35 4.75
C ILE A 213 10.38 -4.20 6.26
N VAL A 214 10.62 -2.97 6.73
CA VAL A 214 10.76 -2.67 8.15
C VAL A 214 9.46 -2.05 8.65
N LEU A 215 8.91 -2.66 9.69
CA LEU A 215 7.72 -2.20 10.40
C LEU A 215 8.17 -1.35 11.59
N ILE A 216 7.65 -0.13 11.71
CA ILE A 216 8.02 0.81 12.77
C ILE A 216 6.84 1.14 13.69
N PRO A 217 7.12 1.54 14.95
CA PRO A 217 6.06 1.79 15.94
C PRO A 217 5.31 3.11 15.72
N ASP A 218 5.82 3.99 14.86
CA ASP A 218 5.27 5.33 14.66
C ASP A 218 3.86 5.27 14.10
N LEU A 219 2.92 5.91 14.79
CA LEU A 219 1.54 6.08 14.33
C LEU A 219 1.47 7.34 13.46
N ALA A 220 1.78 7.16 12.17
CA ALA A 220 2.10 8.28 11.28
C ALA A 220 1.08 8.50 10.16
N TYR A 221 0.04 7.65 10.04
CA TYR A 221 -0.87 7.64 8.92
C TYR A 221 -2.32 7.43 9.36
N ARG A 222 -3.29 8.13 8.69
CA ARG A 222 -4.74 7.93 8.88
C ARG A 222 -5.34 7.38 7.59
N TYR A 223 -5.69 6.10 7.61
CA TYR A 223 -6.35 5.42 6.52
C TYR A 223 -7.87 5.63 6.58
N ARG A 224 -8.44 6.25 5.54
CA ARG A 224 -9.86 6.56 5.50
C ARG A 224 -10.68 5.41 4.90
N ARG A 225 -11.74 5.03 5.61
CA ARG A 225 -12.73 4.08 5.12
C ARG A 225 -14.02 4.79 4.68
N HIS A 226 -14.36 4.63 3.42
CA HIS A 226 -15.63 5.10 2.84
C HIS A 226 -16.12 4.11 1.77
N ASN A 227 -17.41 4.21 1.40
CA ASN A 227 -18.07 3.27 0.49
C ASN A 227 -17.62 3.42 -0.98
N GLU A 228 -16.93 4.49 -1.31
CA GLU A 228 -16.45 4.81 -2.66
C GLU A 228 -15.04 4.30 -2.93
N THR A 229 -14.36 3.70 -1.93
CA THR A 229 -13.05 3.09 -2.16
C THR A 229 -13.16 1.94 -3.16
N MET A 230 -12.16 1.77 -4.03
CA MET A 230 -12.11 0.65 -4.98
C MET A 230 -12.33 -0.70 -4.30
N THR A 231 -11.78 -0.88 -3.10
CA THR A 231 -11.98 -2.08 -2.29
C THR A 231 -13.45 -2.27 -1.89
N ALA A 232 -14.18 -1.21 -1.57
CA ALA A 232 -15.59 -1.29 -1.19
C ALA A 232 -16.51 -1.54 -2.40
N GLN A 233 -16.21 -0.90 -3.55
CA GLN A 233 -16.98 -1.08 -4.78
C GLN A 233 -16.86 -2.50 -5.34
N ASN A 234 -15.69 -3.11 -5.24
CA ASN A 234 -15.37 -4.43 -5.78
C ASN A 234 -15.54 -5.57 -4.76
N SER A 235 -15.95 -5.28 -3.51
CA SER A 235 -16.13 -6.29 -2.46
C SER A 235 -17.22 -7.33 -2.78
N ARG A 236 -18.06 -7.09 -3.78
CA ARG A 236 -19.09 -8.03 -4.26
C ARG A 236 -18.63 -8.94 -5.40
N SER A 237 -17.40 -8.79 -5.86
CA SER A 237 -16.84 -9.63 -6.93
C SER A 237 -15.87 -10.67 -6.34
N LEU A 238 -15.89 -11.88 -6.85
CA LEU A 238 -14.91 -12.90 -6.48
C LEU A 238 -13.50 -12.60 -7.02
N VAL A 239 -13.33 -11.54 -7.81
CA VAL A 239 -12.06 -11.14 -8.43
C VAL A 239 -10.94 -11.07 -7.41
N ARG A 240 -11.17 -10.40 -6.27
CA ARG A 240 -10.16 -10.32 -5.22
C ARG A 240 -9.72 -11.70 -4.71
N LEU A 241 -10.68 -12.59 -4.46
CA LEU A 241 -10.39 -13.93 -3.97
C LEU A 241 -9.63 -14.76 -5.02
N GLU A 242 -10.00 -14.63 -6.29
CA GLU A 242 -9.32 -15.28 -7.42
C GLU A 242 -7.88 -14.78 -7.55
N GLU A 243 -7.67 -13.48 -7.47
CA GLU A 243 -6.34 -12.86 -7.53
C GLU A 243 -5.50 -13.25 -6.30
N GLU A 244 -6.04 -13.22 -5.07
CA GLU A 244 -5.34 -13.66 -3.85
C GLU A 244 -4.87 -15.12 -3.97
N VAL A 245 -5.70 -16.01 -4.55
CA VAL A 245 -5.35 -17.41 -4.82
C VAL A 245 -4.25 -17.51 -5.88
N ALA A 246 -4.32 -16.69 -6.95
CA ALA A 246 -3.32 -16.70 -8.01
C ALA A 246 -1.95 -16.23 -7.51
N VAL A 247 -1.88 -15.08 -6.83
CA VAL A 247 -0.64 -14.57 -6.20
C VAL A 247 -0.07 -15.59 -5.22
N SER A 248 -0.91 -16.23 -4.40
CA SER A 248 -0.46 -17.25 -3.44
C SER A 248 0.21 -18.43 -4.12
N ARG A 249 -0.28 -18.85 -5.28
CA ARG A 249 0.33 -19.93 -6.08
C ARG A 249 1.65 -19.50 -6.67
N GLU A 250 1.71 -18.33 -7.32
CA GLU A 250 2.93 -17.78 -7.89
C GLU A 250 4.03 -17.65 -6.81
N VAL A 251 3.69 -17.11 -5.63
CA VAL A 251 4.59 -17.01 -4.49
C VAL A 251 5.03 -18.38 -3.97
N SER A 252 4.10 -19.37 -3.89
CA SER A 252 4.43 -20.73 -3.44
C SER A 252 5.40 -21.42 -4.39
N GLU A 253 5.25 -21.23 -5.70
CA GLU A 253 6.11 -21.81 -6.74
C GLU A 253 7.51 -21.18 -6.68
N ALA A 254 7.60 -19.87 -6.73
CA ALA A 254 8.86 -19.15 -6.61
C ALA A 254 9.61 -19.48 -5.31
N ALA A 255 8.90 -19.58 -4.19
CA ALA A 255 9.49 -19.96 -2.91
C ALA A 255 10.05 -21.40 -2.90
N ARG A 256 9.41 -22.34 -3.62
CA ARG A 256 9.95 -23.72 -3.77
C ARG A 256 11.25 -23.74 -4.58
N GLU A 257 11.30 -23.00 -5.68
CA GLU A 257 12.51 -22.86 -6.50
C GLU A 257 13.67 -22.29 -5.70
N MET A 258 13.39 -21.34 -4.79
CA MET A 258 14.38 -20.77 -3.87
C MET A 258 14.71 -21.66 -2.66
N GLY A 259 14.03 -22.80 -2.46
CA GLY A 259 14.16 -23.64 -1.27
C GLY A 259 13.52 -23.05 0.00
N TRP A 260 12.63 -22.06 -0.13
CA TRP A 260 11.98 -21.37 0.99
C TRP A 260 10.73 -22.13 1.47
N ARG A 261 10.97 -23.15 2.30
CA ARG A 261 9.93 -24.09 2.73
C ARG A 261 8.80 -23.46 3.56
N ARG A 262 9.12 -22.45 4.39
CA ARG A 262 8.11 -21.78 5.24
C ARG A 262 7.15 -20.96 4.40
N THR A 263 7.68 -20.17 3.47
CA THR A 263 6.90 -19.38 2.52
C THR A 263 6.04 -20.27 1.65
N ALA A 264 6.62 -21.30 1.02
CA ALA A 264 5.90 -22.23 0.17
C ALA A 264 4.71 -22.89 0.89
N ARG A 265 4.91 -23.30 2.17
CA ARG A 265 3.84 -23.85 3.00
C ARG A 265 2.79 -22.80 3.36
N MET A 266 3.23 -21.60 3.80
CA MET A 266 2.30 -20.57 4.25
C MET A 266 1.48 -19.98 3.10
N ALA A 267 2.06 -19.77 1.92
CA ALA A 267 1.36 -19.35 0.71
C ALA A 267 0.28 -20.35 0.30
N ARG A 268 0.53 -21.66 0.42
CA ARG A 268 -0.49 -22.70 0.19
C ARG A 268 -1.58 -22.72 1.26
N LEU A 269 -1.26 -22.40 2.50
CA LEU A 269 -2.26 -22.35 3.58
C LEU A 269 -3.08 -21.07 3.51
N HIS A 270 -2.44 -19.95 3.27
CA HIS A 270 -2.97 -18.57 3.24
C HIS A 270 -4.24 -18.39 4.08
N PRO A 271 -4.13 -18.43 5.41
CA PRO A 271 -5.28 -18.63 6.30
C PRO A 271 -6.31 -17.50 6.23
N THR A 272 -5.87 -16.26 5.99
CA THR A 272 -6.79 -15.11 5.85
C THR A 272 -7.61 -15.20 4.56
N VAL A 273 -7.03 -15.67 3.45
CA VAL A 273 -7.75 -15.86 2.18
C VAL A 273 -8.77 -16.97 2.31
N ARG A 274 -8.40 -18.08 2.94
CA ARG A 274 -9.35 -19.17 3.21
C ARG A 274 -10.50 -18.73 4.09
N LEU A 275 -10.20 -18.01 5.18
CA LEU A 275 -11.23 -17.48 6.06
C LEU A 275 -12.14 -16.50 5.33
N ASN A 276 -11.57 -15.57 4.55
CA ASN A 276 -12.32 -14.60 3.76
C ASN A 276 -13.23 -15.30 2.73
N GLY A 277 -12.71 -16.31 2.02
CA GLY A 277 -13.50 -17.09 1.07
C GLY A 277 -14.65 -17.85 1.72
N LEU A 278 -14.46 -18.39 2.94
CA LEU A 278 -15.54 -19.05 3.69
C LEU A 278 -16.59 -18.05 4.18
N VAL A 279 -16.18 -16.87 4.66
CA VAL A 279 -17.10 -15.79 5.07
C VAL A 279 -17.91 -15.30 3.88
N GLU A 280 -17.28 -15.09 2.73
CA GLU A 280 -17.95 -14.69 1.50
C GLU A 280 -18.93 -15.76 1.01
N ALA A 281 -18.53 -17.03 1.04
CA ALA A 281 -19.42 -18.14 0.71
C ALA A 281 -20.66 -18.18 1.62
N ALA A 282 -20.49 -17.98 2.93
CA ALA A 282 -21.59 -17.93 3.88
C ALA A 282 -22.54 -16.75 3.63
N HIS A 283 -21.96 -15.57 3.32
CA HIS A 283 -22.72 -14.37 2.97
C HIS A 283 -23.56 -14.58 1.70
N LEU A 284 -22.96 -15.12 0.65
CA LEU A 284 -23.64 -15.43 -0.61
C LEU A 284 -24.74 -16.48 -0.44
N LEU A 285 -24.51 -17.49 0.40
CA LEU A 285 -25.56 -18.49 0.76
C LEU A 285 -26.76 -17.83 1.45
N ALA A 286 -26.50 -16.90 2.39
CA ALA A 286 -27.58 -16.16 3.07
C ALA A 286 -28.44 -15.34 2.09
N HIS A 287 -27.82 -14.85 1.00
CA HIS A 287 -28.50 -14.12 -0.07
C HIS A 287 -29.00 -15.01 -1.21
N ARG A 288 -28.98 -16.36 -1.03
CA ARG A 288 -29.45 -17.37 -1.98
C ARG A 288 -28.70 -17.41 -3.32
N ASP A 289 -27.47 -16.87 -3.38
CA ASP A 289 -26.60 -16.95 -4.56
C ASP A 289 -25.73 -18.21 -4.50
N LEU A 290 -26.36 -19.35 -4.73
CA LEU A 290 -25.74 -20.68 -4.57
C LEU A 290 -24.53 -20.89 -5.50
N ARG A 291 -24.58 -20.32 -6.71
CA ARG A 291 -23.52 -20.48 -7.71
C ARG A 291 -22.24 -19.78 -7.27
N PHE A 292 -22.34 -18.51 -6.86
CA PHE A 292 -21.19 -17.75 -6.38
C PHE A 292 -20.71 -18.25 -5.02
N ALA A 293 -21.61 -18.68 -4.12
CA ALA A 293 -21.24 -19.28 -2.84
C ALA A 293 -20.37 -20.55 -3.03
N TRP A 294 -20.76 -21.42 -3.94
CA TRP A 294 -19.98 -22.62 -4.26
C TRP A 294 -18.62 -22.26 -4.86
N THR A 295 -18.55 -21.25 -5.74
CA THR A 295 -17.30 -20.78 -6.32
C THR A 295 -16.36 -20.23 -5.26
N ALA A 296 -16.85 -19.40 -4.34
CA ALA A 296 -16.06 -18.85 -3.22
C ALA A 296 -15.49 -19.97 -2.32
N ALA A 297 -16.34 -20.94 -1.94
CA ALA A 297 -15.93 -22.09 -1.14
C ALA A 297 -14.86 -22.94 -1.87
N ARG A 298 -15.03 -23.17 -3.18
CA ARG A 298 -14.07 -23.91 -4.00
C ARG A 298 -12.73 -23.17 -4.14
N LEU A 299 -12.73 -21.83 -4.28
CA LEU A 299 -11.52 -21.02 -4.31
C LEU A 299 -10.78 -21.11 -2.96
N ALA A 300 -11.49 -20.97 -1.85
CA ALA A 300 -10.91 -21.14 -0.52
C ALA A 300 -10.28 -22.52 -0.28
N ALA A 301 -10.80 -23.56 -0.93
CA ALA A 301 -10.27 -24.93 -0.83
C ALA A 301 -9.08 -25.22 -1.78
N ARG A 302 -8.88 -24.41 -2.82
CA ARG A 302 -7.86 -24.63 -3.87
C ARG A 302 -6.44 -24.18 -3.53
N LEU A 303 -6.24 -23.48 -2.41
CA LEU A 303 -4.93 -23.04 -1.90
C LEU A 303 -4.07 -24.17 -1.36
#